data_6e9069297576bcf80b74b53ed4755549
#
_entry.id   6e9069297576bcf80b74b53ed4755549
#
_cell.length_a   1.000
_cell.length_b   1.000
_cell.length_c   1.000
_cell.angle_alpha   90.00
_cell.angle_beta   90.00
_cell.angle_gamma   90.00
#
_symmetry.space_group_name_H-M   'P 1'
#
loop_
_entity.id
_entity.type
_entity.pdbx_description
1 polymer ?
#
loop_
_entity_poly.entity_id
_entity_poly.type
_entity_poly.pdbx_seq_one_letter_code
_entity_poly.pdbx_strand_id
1 'polypeptide(L)'
;MRTREGMDDRAFPRLTLGTGRSVRLESLEPRHIAGLVAAAAVDPMLYRWSLVPQGEEAMTAYVERAIAEQRSGNALAFATIDLRDEKVLGSTRFFNIERWAWPEGSERFGNPYPDACEIGYTWLTRSAIRTAANTEAKLLMLEHAFETWGVLRVCFHTDVRNERSRRAIERIGGRFEGILRAHRLATDYSARDSARYSILAEEWPTVEHQLRGRLGLPVL
;
A
#
# COMPACT_ATOMS: atom_id res chain seq x y z
N MET A 1 -34.94 22.89 8.66
CA MET A 1 -33.71 22.96 7.86
C MET A 1 -32.58 22.37 8.71
N ARG A 2 -32.34 21.07 8.58
CA ARG A 2 -31.26 20.39 9.33
C ARG A 2 -29.99 20.48 8.50
N THR A 3 -29.02 21.24 8.97
CA THR A 3 -27.67 21.29 8.45
C THR A 3 -27.06 19.88 8.55
N ARG A 4 -26.81 19.26 7.41
CA ARG A 4 -25.90 18.09 7.32
C ARG A 4 -24.50 18.60 7.69
N GLU A 5 -24.05 18.31 8.89
CA GLU A 5 -22.66 18.43 9.27
C GLU A 5 -21.86 17.49 8.34
N GLY A 6 -20.89 18.09 7.63
CA GLY A 6 -20.16 17.43 6.57
C GLY A 6 -19.29 16.28 7.08
N MET A 7 -19.75 15.09 6.84
CA MET A 7 -18.85 13.96 6.66
C MET A 7 -18.16 14.20 5.32
N ASP A 8 -16.83 14.33 5.34
CA ASP A 8 -16.05 14.48 4.10
C ASP A 8 -16.33 13.25 3.23
N ASP A 9 -17.05 13.43 2.12
CA ASP A 9 -17.46 12.36 1.20
C ASP A 9 -16.25 11.59 0.60
N ARG A 10 -15.03 12.02 0.93
CA ARG A 10 -13.76 11.41 0.51
C ARG A 10 -13.16 10.43 1.51
N ALA A 11 -13.63 10.39 2.75
CA ALA A 11 -13.09 9.51 3.78
C ALA A 11 -13.19 8.04 3.36
N PHE A 12 -12.09 7.29 3.48
CA PHE A 12 -12.14 5.85 3.26
C PHE A 12 -12.72 5.14 4.49
N PRO A 13 -13.64 4.18 4.28
CA PRO A 13 -14.11 3.33 5.36
C PRO A 13 -12.99 2.46 5.93
N ARG A 14 -13.18 1.93 7.12
CA ARG A 14 -12.31 0.87 7.63
C ARG A 14 -12.54 -0.40 6.82
N LEU A 15 -11.45 -1.03 6.42
CA LEU A 15 -11.47 -2.23 5.61
C LEU A 15 -10.62 -3.34 6.24
N THR A 16 -11.02 -4.57 5.97
CA THR A 16 -10.18 -5.75 6.13
C THR A 16 -10.13 -6.48 4.80
N LEU A 17 -8.93 -6.65 4.26
CA LEU A 17 -8.70 -7.40 3.03
C LEU A 17 -8.00 -8.72 3.40
N GLY A 18 -8.54 -9.85 2.95
CA GLY A 18 -7.94 -11.15 3.25
C GLY A 18 -8.52 -12.28 2.42
N THR A 19 -7.65 -13.21 2.03
CA THR A 19 -8.00 -14.46 1.35
C THR A 19 -8.12 -15.64 2.31
N GLY A 20 -7.73 -15.46 3.57
CA GLY A 20 -7.68 -16.52 4.57
C GLY A 20 -6.49 -17.49 4.42
N ARG A 21 -5.41 -17.12 3.70
CA ARG A 21 -4.22 -17.99 3.54
C ARG A 21 -3.10 -17.71 4.52
N SER A 22 -2.33 -16.66 4.31
CA SER A 22 -1.16 -16.37 5.15
C SER A 22 -1.22 -15.01 5.82
N VAL A 23 -1.80 -14.01 5.15
CA VAL A 23 -1.95 -12.68 5.72
C VAL A 23 -3.34 -12.12 5.47
N ARG A 24 -3.73 -11.16 6.32
CA ARG A 24 -4.79 -10.21 6.04
C ARG A 24 -4.28 -8.79 6.24
N LEU A 25 -4.94 -7.84 5.62
CA LEU A 25 -4.66 -6.42 5.78
C LEU A 25 -5.81 -5.80 6.55
N GLU A 26 -5.52 -5.18 7.68
CA GLU A 26 -6.50 -4.46 8.48
C GLU A 26 -6.21 -2.96 8.43
N SER A 27 -7.23 -2.13 8.21
CA SER A 27 -7.07 -0.68 8.33
C SER A 27 -6.35 -0.31 9.60
N LEU A 28 -5.35 0.57 9.48
CA LEU A 28 -4.45 0.88 10.58
C LEU A 28 -5.20 1.57 11.73
N GLU A 29 -5.00 1.05 12.95
CA GLU A 29 -5.66 1.49 14.17
C GLU A 29 -4.68 1.54 15.34
N PRO A 30 -5.01 2.29 16.45
CA PRO A 30 -4.13 2.36 17.62
C PRO A 30 -3.77 1.00 18.21
N ARG A 31 -4.68 0.00 18.14
CA ARG A 31 -4.42 -1.37 18.64
C ARG A 31 -3.24 -2.07 17.96
N HIS A 32 -2.83 -1.61 16.77
CA HIS A 32 -1.70 -2.18 16.04
C HIS A 32 -0.34 -1.62 16.49
N ILE A 33 -0.30 -0.51 17.27
CA ILE A 33 0.95 0.19 17.63
C ILE A 33 1.95 -0.75 18.29
N ALA A 34 1.56 -1.46 19.35
CA ALA A 34 2.47 -2.36 20.05
C ALA A 34 3.06 -3.45 19.15
N GLY A 35 2.22 -4.05 18.28
CA GLY A 35 2.65 -5.05 17.32
C GLY A 35 3.59 -4.47 16.25
N LEU A 36 3.32 -3.26 15.76
CA LEU A 36 4.20 -2.56 14.80
C LEU A 36 5.55 -2.21 15.42
N VAL A 37 5.58 -1.73 16.68
CA VAL A 37 6.81 -1.46 17.42
C VAL A 37 7.66 -2.75 17.53
N ALA A 38 7.04 -3.85 17.97
CA ALA A 38 7.71 -5.13 18.07
C ALA A 38 8.26 -5.60 16.71
N ALA A 39 7.47 -5.51 15.64
CA ALA A 39 7.87 -5.91 14.28
C ALA A 39 9.02 -5.07 13.73
N ALA A 40 9.02 -3.75 13.98
CA ALA A 40 10.05 -2.83 13.50
C ALA A 40 11.39 -2.99 14.25
N ALA A 41 11.34 -3.36 15.53
CA ALA A 41 12.53 -3.49 16.39
C ALA A 41 13.39 -4.74 16.10
N VAL A 42 12.84 -5.75 15.40
CA VAL A 42 13.55 -7.04 15.16
C VAL A 42 14.84 -6.85 14.38
N ASP A 43 14.82 -6.01 13.34
CA ASP A 43 16.01 -5.74 12.51
C ASP A 43 15.91 -4.38 11.83
N PRO A 44 16.26 -3.27 12.51
CA PRO A 44 16.17 -1.92 11.94
C PRO A 44 17.00 -1.73 10.66
N MET A 45 18.07 -2.51 10.47
CA MET A 45 18.93 -2.42 9.27
C MET A 45 18.22 -2.85 7.98
N LEU A 46 17.10 -3.60 8.08
CA LEU A 46 16.25 -3.91 6.94
C LEU A 46 15.67 -2.66 6.29
N TYR A 47 15.53 -1.58 7.05
CA TYR A 47 14.78 -0.39 6.65
C TYR A 47 15.67 0.77 6.18
N ARG A 48 16.94 0.51 5.92
CA ARG A 48 17.92 1.56 5.52
C ARG A 48 17.45 2.44 4.34
N TRP A 49 16.50 1.98 3.54
CA TRP A 49 15.92 2.70 2.40
C TRP A 49 14.48 3.18 2.64
N SER A 50 13.95 2.98 3.84
CA SER A 50 12.55 3.28 4.17
C SER A 50 12.46 3.90 5.55
N LEU A 51 11.72 5.00 5.68
CA LEU A 51 11.47 5.64 6.97
C LEU A 51 10.47 4.81 7.79
N VAL A 52 10.96 3.79 8.49
CA VAL A 52 10.17 2.97 9.42
C VAL A 52 10.36 3.49 10.83
N PRO A 53 9.28 3.93 11.52
CA PRO A 53 9.36 4.46 12.88
C PRO A 53 9.96 3.42 13.85
N GLN A 54 10.82 3.88 14.75
CA GLN A 54 11.39 3.08 15.82
C GLN A 54 10.89 3.59 17.17
N GLY A 55 10.50 2.67 18.05
CA GLY A 55 9.94 3.00 19.36
C GLY A 55 8.47 3.41 19.34
N GLU A 56 7.87 3.47 20.52
CA GLU A 56 6.42 3.65 20.68
C GLU A 56 5.96 5.06 20.27
N GLU A 57 6.67 6.09 20.67
CA GLU A 57 6.30 7.50 20.37
C GLU A 57 6.26 7.75 18.85
N ALA A 58 7.31 7.37 18.12
CA ALA A 58 7.39 7.58 16.69
C ALA A 58 6.35 6.71 15.94
N MET A 59 6.08 5.49 16.43
CA MET A 59 5.08 4.61 15.85
C MET A 59 3.66 5.13 16.10
N THR A 60 3.38 5.68 17.27
CA THR A 60 2.11 6.32 17.61
C THR A 60 1.84 7.48 16.65
N ALA A 61 2.79 8.40 16.49
CA ALA A 61 2.67 9.52 15.55
C ALA A 61 2.47 9.06 14.10
N TYR A 62 3.10 7.95 13.69
CA TYR A 62 2.91 7.35 12.37
C TYR A 62 1.48 6.84 12.17
N VAL A 63 0.92 6.14 13.16
CA VAL A 63 -0.43 5.58 13.11
C VAL A 63 -1.48 6.69 13.13
N GLU A 64 -1.33 7.69 14.00
CA GLU A 64 -2.24 8.84 14.09
C GLU A 64 -2.29 9.62 12.77
N ARG A 65 -1.14 9.87 12.15
CA ARG A 65 -1.07 10.51 10.84
C ARG A 65 -1.79 9.68 9.78
N ALA A 66 -1.57 8.36 9.75
CA ALA A 66 -2.22 7.47 8.80
C ALA A 66 -3.75 7.48 8.95
N ILE A 67 -4.25 7.53 10.19
CA ILE A 67 -5.69 7.65 10.47
C ILE A 67 -6.24 9.00 9.99
N ALA A 68 -5.49 10.09 10.21
CA ALA A 68 -5.89 11.41 9.72
C ALA A 68 -5.94 11.47 8.19
N GLU A 69 -4.95 10.88 7.49
CA GLU A 69 -4.92 10.76 6.03
C GLU A 69 -6.08 9.90 5.49
N GLN A 70 -6.49 8.84 6.21
CA GLN A 70 -7.65 8.03 5.85
C GLN A 70 -8.96 8.83 5.97
N ARG A 71 -9.12 9.62 7.03
CA ARG A 71 -10.30 10.49 7.23
C ARG A 71 -10.42 11.57 6.17
N SER A 72 -9.30 12.09 5.68
CA SER A 72 -9.27 13.09 4.60
C SER A 72 -9.31 12.48 3.20
N GLY A 73 -9.35 11.15 3.06
CA GLY A 73 -9.37 10.47 1.76
C GLY A 73 -8.05 10.54 0.97
N ASN A 74 -6.94 10.89 1.63
CA ASN A 74 -5.64 11.04 0.99
C ASN A 74 -4.80 9.75 1.00
N ALA A 75 -5.09 8.84 1.95
CA ALA A 75 -4.44 7.55 2.03
C ALA A 75 -5.34 6.52 2.72
N LEU A 76 -5.04 5.23 2.52
CA LEU A 76 -5.65 4.12 3.25
C LEU A 76 -4.53 3.17 3.66
N ALA A 77 -4.17 3.20 4.94
CA ALA A 77 -3.07 2.44 5.51
C ALA A 77 -3.55 1.17 6.20
N PHE A 78 -2.73 0.12 6.10
CA PHE A 78 -3.01 -1.19 6.67
C PHE A 78 -1.87 -1.69 7.55
N ALA A 79 -2.23 -2.41 8.62
CA ALA A 79 -1.38 -3.38 9.26
C ALA A 79 -1.44 -4.71 8.48
N THR A 80 -0.31 -5.34 8.27
CA THR A 80 -0.22 -6.70 7.71
C THR A 80 -0.18 -7.69 8.86
N ILE A 81 -1.17 -8.56 8.95
CA ILE A 81 -1.36 -9.52 10.06
C ILE A 81 -1.07 -10.93 9.55
N ASP A 82 -0.26 -11.69 10.29
CA ASP A 82 -0.04 -13.11 10.05
C ASP A 82 -1.25 -13.93 10.53
N LEU A 83 -1.86 -14.74 9.68
CA LEU A 83 -3.03 -15.55 10.04
C LEU A 83 -2.72 -16.76 10.91
N ARG A 84 -1.43 -17.11 11.10
CA ARG A 84 -1.03 -18.26 11.91
C ARG A 84 -1.02 -17.96 13.40
N ASP A 85 -0.60 -16.76 13.77
CA ASP A 85 -0.38 -16.37 15.17
C ASP A 85 -0.87 -14.96 15.51
N GLU A 86 -1.62 -14.35 14.59
CA GLU A 86 -2.25 -13.03 14.73
C GLU A 86 -1.25 -11.88 14.95
N LYS A 87 0.04 -12.11 14.67
CA LYS A 87 1.06 -11.07 14.86
C LYS A 87 1.06 -10.06 13.73
N VAL A 88 1.36 -8.82 14.10
CA VAL A 88 1.63 -7.75 13.14
C VAL A 88 2.99 -7.99 12.49
N LEU A 89 3.00 -8.12 11.17
CA LEU A 89 4.22 -8.29 10.38
C LEU A 89 4.81 -6.97 9.87
N GLY A 90 4.02 -5.92 9.79
CA GLY A 90 4.43 -4.63 9.24
C GLY A 90 3.26 -3.80 8.74
N SER A 91 3.51 -2.89 7.80
CA SER A 91 2.50 -1.98 7.27
C SER A 91 2.67 -1.76 5.77
N THR A 92 1.59 -1.35 5.12
CA THR A 92 1.53 -0.90 3.72
C THR A 92 0.37 0.06 3.57
N ARG A 93 0.31 0.88 2.48
CA ARG A 93 -0.81 1.78 2.25
C ARG A 93 -1.04 2.09 0.79
N PHE A 94 -2.29 2.48 0.48
CA PHE A 94 -2.60 3.32 -0.67
C PHE A 94 -2.37 4.78 -0.30
N PHE A 95 -1.83 5.55 -1.22
CA PHE A 95 -1.63 6.99 -1.09
C PHE A 95 -1.49 7.64 -2.46
N ASN A 96 -1.25 8.94 -2.54
CA ASN A 96 -1.29 9.67 -3.81
C ASN A 96 -2.56 9.32 -4.59
N ILE A 97 -3.70 9.46 -3.91
CA ILE A 97 -5.02 9.13 -4.45
C ILE A 97 -5.42 10.19 -5.45
N GLU A 98 -5.56 9.82 -6.71
CA GLU A 98 -5.92 10.73 -7.79
C GLU A 98 -7.38 10.51 -8.21
N ARG A 99 -8.10 11.64 -8.37
CA ARG A 99 -9.45 11.69 -8.96
C ARG A 99 -9.41 12.74 -10.06
N TRP A 100 -9.66 12.33 -11.28
CA TRP A 100 -9.54 13.21 -12.44
C TRP A 100 -10.87 13.91 -12.73
N ALA A 101 -10.79 15.12 -13.28
CA ALA A 101 -11.97 15.91 -13.63
C ALA A 101 -12.54 15.44 -14.98
N TRP A 102 -13.28 14.33 -14.96
CA TRP A 102 -13.92 13.80 -16.13
C TRP A 102 -15.05 14.71 -16.61
N PRO A 103 -15.19 14.98 -17.94
CA PRO A 103 -16.25 15.81 -18.47
C PRO A 103 -17.61 15.12 -18.35
N GLU A 104 -18.68 15.93 -18.30
CA GLU A 104 -20.06 15.42 -18.39
C GLU A 104 -20.23 14.55 -19.65
N GLY A 105 -20.92 13.42 -19.49
CA GLY A 105 -21.12 12.44 -20.57
C GLY A 105 -20.00 11.39 -20.69
N SER A 106 -18.91 11.51 -19.93
CA SER A 106 -17.93 10.42 -19.77
C SER A 106 -18.51 9.33 -18.87
N GLU A 107 -18.21 8.05 -19.16
CA GLU A 107 -18.60 6.92 -18.31
C GLU A 107 -18.07 7.02 -16.87
N ARG A 108 -17.02 7.82 -16.66
CA ARG A 108 -16.40 8.04 -15.35
C ARG A 108 -16.87 9.32 -14.66
N PHE A 109 -17.71 10.12 -15.29
CA PHE A 109 -18.24 11.34 -14.69
C PHE A 109 -18.99 11.04 -13.40
N GLY A 110 -18.60 11.70 -12.30
CA GLY A 110 -19.22 11.46 -10.99
C GLY A 110 -18.85 10.16 -10.29
N ASN A 111 -17.85 9.41 -10.80
CA ASN A 111 -17.34 8.23 -10.11
C ASN A 111 -16.78 8.60 -8.73
N PRO A 112 -17.27 8.01 -7.63
CA PRO A 112 -16.79 8.31 -6.27
C PRO A 112 -15.40 7.73 -5.97
N TYR A 113 -14.97 6.73 -6.75
CA TYR A 113 -13.70 6.04 -6.54
C TYR A 113 -12.52 6.74 -7.22
N PRO A 114 -11.29 6.45 -6.79
CA PRO A 114 -10.09 6.96 -7.43
C PRO A 114 -9.94 6.52 -8.88
N ASP A 115 -9.26 7.34 -9.70
CA ASP A 115 -8.82 6.97 -11.06
C ASP A 115 -7.43 6.37 -11.06
N ALA A 116 -6.58 6.79 -10.11
CA ALA A 116 -5.24 6.23 -9.91
C ALA A 116 -4.84 6.30 -8.44
N CYS A 117 -3.90 5.45 -8.05
CA CYS A 117 -3.31 5.47 -6.72
C CYS A 117 -1.88 4.94 -6.74
N GLU A 118 -1.18 5.15 -5.62
CA GLU A 118 0.14 4.55 -5.39
C GLU A 118 0.07 3.57 -4.22
N ILE A 119 0.72 2.42 -4.35
CA ILE A 119 0.96 1.50 -3.23
C ILE A 119 2.41 1.67 -2.75
N GLY A 120 2.56 1.96 -1.46
CA GLY A 120 3.87 2.13 -0.86
C GLY A 120 3.87 2.09 0.65
N TYR A 121 4.90 2.73 1.25
CA TYR A 121 5.16 2.65 2.69
C TYR A 121 5.20 1.20 3.21
N THR A 122 5.58 0.27 2.31
CA THR A 122 5.59 -1.15 2.61
C THR A 122 6.86 -1.52 3.34
N TRP A 123 6.69 -2.06 4.54
CA TRP A 123 7.76 -2.68 5.30
C TRP A 123 7.23 -3.90 6.05
N LEU A 124 8.09 -4.87 6.25
CA LEU A 124 7.77 -6.14 6.91
C LEU A 124 8.92 -6.51 7.85
N THR A 125 8.59 -7.16 8.96
CA THR A 125 9.57 -7.74 9.89
C THR A 125 10.41 -8.83 9.22
N ARG A 126 11.55 -9.14 9.81
CA ARG A 126 12.55 -10.10 9.27
C ARG A 126 11.94 -11.46 8.92
N SER A 127 11.09 -12.01 9.78
CA SER A 127 10.47 -13.33 9.56
C SER A 127 9.54 -13.38 8.35
N ALA A 128 8.98 -12.25 7.91
CA ALA A 128 8.10 -12.17 6.75
C ALA A 128 8.85 -11.91 5.42
N ILE A 129 10.16 -11.62 5.48
CA ILE A 129 10.98 -11.39 4.28
C ILE A 129 11.21 -12.72 3.54
N ARG A 130 11.05 -12.71 2.22
CA ARG A 130 11.14 -13.88 1.31
C ARG A 130 10.10 -14.96 1.58
N THR A 131 8.97 -14.59 2.18
CA THR A 131 7.77 -15.43 2.29
C THR A 131 6.70 -14.98 1.30
N ALA A 132 5.54 -15.65 1.31
CA ALA A 132 4.37 -15.26 0.53
C ALA A 132 3.73 -13.93 0.99
N ALA A 133 4.00 -13.48 2.23
CA ALA A 133 3.31 -12.37 2.88
C ALA A 133 3.24 -11.08 2.03
N ASN A 134 4.36 -10.63 1.44
CA ASN A 134 4.34 -9.43 0.60
C ASN A 134 3.55 -9.65 -0.70
N THR A 135 3.69 -10.83 -1.33
CA THR A 135 3.00 -11.13 -2.59
C THR A 135 1.50 -11.19 -2.37
N GLU A 136 1.05 -11.85 -1.31
CA GLU A 136 -0.37 -11.93 -0.95
C GLU A 136 -0.93 -10.56 -0.55
N ALA A 137 -0.23 -9.80 0.29
CA ALA A 137 -0.63 -8.43 0.63
C ALA A 137 -0.79 -7.55 -0.62
N LYS A 138 0.08 -7.68 -1.63
CA LYS A 138 -0.03 -6.92 -2.87
C LYS A 138 -1.16 -7.43 -3.77
N LEU A 139 -1.40 -8.74 -3.84
CA LEU A 139 -2.58 -9.29 -4.52
C LEU A 139 -3.86 -8.67 -3.95
N LEU A 140 -4.06 -8.72 -2.63
CA LEU A 140 -5.24 -8.16 -1.96
C LEU A 140 -5.45 -6.67 -2.26
N MET A 141 -4.36 -5.89 -2.25
CA MET A 141 -4.44 -4.46 -2.56
C MET A 141 -4.75 -4.22 -4.03
N LEU A 142 -4.15 -4.96 -4.94
CA LEU A 142 -4.37 -4.80 -6.38
C LEU A 142 -5.79 -5.23 -6.77
N GLU A 143 -6.31 -6.35 -6.23
CA GLU A 143 -7.72 -6.75 -6.37
C GLU A 143 -8.64 -5.62 -5.91
N HIS A 144 -8.42 -5.04 -4.73
CA HIS A 144 -9.23 -3.93 -4.25
C HIS A 144 -9.14 -2.69 -5.16
N ALA A 145 -7.95 -2.34 -5.63
CA ALA A 145 -7.75 -1.18 -6.49
C ALA A 145 -8.44 -1.36 -7.86
N PHE A 146 -8.23 -2.49 -8.52
CA PHE A 146 -8.74 -2.69 -9.88
C PHE A 146 -10.20 -3.16 -9.91
N GLU A 147 -10.63 -4.01 -8.98
CA GLU A 147 -11.97 -4.61 -9.02
C GLU A 147 -13.00 -3.84 -8.20
N THR A 148 -12.60 -3.24 -7.06
CA THR A 148 -13.52 -2.48 -6.21
C THR A 148 -13.53 -1.01 -6.58
N TRP A 149 -12.34 -0.37 -6.72
CA TRP A 149 -12.24 1.03 -7.09
C TRP A 149 -12.29 1.25 -8.61
N GLY A 150 -11.92 0.27 -9.40
CA GLY A 150 -11.84 0.38 -10.85
C GLY A 150 -10.78 1.39 -11.30
N VAL A 151 -9.65 1.49 -10.61
CA VAL A 151 -8.58 2.41 -10.99
C VAL A 151 -8.00 2.08 -12.36
N LEU A 152 -7.55 3.08 -13.09
CA LEU A 152 -6.89 2.90 -14.39
C LEU A 152 -5.42 2.49 -14.23
N ARG A 153 -4.79 2.87 -13.10
CA ARG A 153 -3.40 2.52 -12.81
C ARG A 153 -3.09 2.49 -11.32
N VAL A 154 -2.19 1.60 -10.95
CA VAL A 154 -1.54 1.56 -9.64
C VAL A 154 -0.06 1.83 -9.82
N CYS A 155 0.48 2.84 -9.12
CA CYS A 155 1.87 3.23 -9.15
C CYS A 155 2.66 2.63 -7.98
N PHE A 156 3.98 2.51 -8.19
CA PHE A 156 4.94 2.15 -7.15
C PHE A 156 6.20 3.00 -7.32
N HIS A 157 6.82 3.40 -6.22
CA HIS A 157 8.12 4.05 -6.23
C HIS A 157 9.04 3.40 -5.20
N THR A 158 10.32 3.36 -5.52
CA THR A 158 11.36 3.00 -4.55
C THR A 158 12.63 3.76 -4.83
N ASP A 159 13.51 3.87 -3.84
CA ASP A 159 14.87 4.39 -4.05
C ASP A 159 15.57 3.56 -5.13
N VAL A 160 16.23 4.21 -6.09
CA VAL A 160 16.93 3.52 -7.18
C VAL A 160 17.98 2.54 -6.66
N ARG A 161 18.55 2.80 -5.49
CA ARG A 161 19.55 1.97 -4.79
C ARG A 161 18.92 0.76 -4.10
N ASN A 162 17.59 0.74 -3.89
CA ASN A 162 16.90 -0.35 -3.22
C ASN A 162 16.53 -1.48 -4.18
N GLU A 163 17.55 -2.22 -4.64
CA GLU A 163 17.37 -3.34 -5.58
C GLU A 163 16.36 -4.39 -5.07
N ARG A 164 16.32 -4.64 -3.75
CA ARG A 164 15.36 -5.59 -3.17
C ARG A 164 13.93 -5.16 -3.45
N SER A 165 13.62 -3.88 -3.25
CA SER A 165 12.28 -3.35 -3.51
C SER A 165 11.98 -3.33 -5.01
N ARG A 166 12.92 -2.92 -5.85
CA ARG A 166 12.78 -2.93 -7.31
C ARG A 166 12.40 -4.31 -7.82
N ARG A 167 13.17 -5.35 -7.46
CA ARG A 167 12.87 -6.75 -7.82
C ARG A 167 11.53 -7.24 -7.23
N ALA A 168 11.14 -6.75 -6.05
CA ALA A 168 9.84 -7.10 -5.48
C ALA A 168 8.67 -6.49 -6.26
N ILE A 169 8.81 -5.24 -6.73
CA ILE A 169 7.81 -4.57 -7.56
C ILE A 169 7.71 -5.25 -8.93
N GLU A 170 8.84 -5.54 -9.58
CA GLU A 170 8.86 -6.26 -10.85
C GLU A 170 8.23 -7.66 -10.73
N ARG A 171 8.50 -8.38 -9.63
CA ARG A 171 7.94 -9.72 -9.38
C ARG A 171 6.42 -9.72 -9.23
N ILE A 172 5.81 -8.63 -8.77
CA ILE A 172 4.36 -8.51 -8.68
C ILE A 172 3.72 -7.92 -9.93
N GLY A 173 4.47 -7.76 -11.02
CA GLY A 173 3.96 -7.31 -12.31
C GLY A 173 4.18 -5.83 -12.60
N GLY A 174 4.82 -5.06 -11.70
CA GLY A 174 5.12 -3.65 -11.94
C GLY A 174 6.08 -3.45 -13.10
N ARG A 175 5.69 -2.67 -14.11
CA ARG A 175 6.51 -2.29 -15.24
C ARG A 175 7.27 -1.00 -14.95
N PHE A 176 8.56 -1.00 -15.26
CA PHE A 176 9.42 0.16 -15.06
C PHE A 176 9.08 1.29 -16.06
N GLU A 177 8.88 2.50 -15.54
CA GLU A 177 8.55 3.69 -16.34
C GLU A 177 9.72 4.69 -16.45
N GLY A 178 10.63 4.67 -15.48
CA GLY A 178 11.76 5.61 -15.49
C GLY A 178 12.26 5.97 -14.09
N ILE A 179 13.17 6.94 -14.06
CA ILE A 179 13.75 7.47 -12.82
C ILE A 179 13.31 8.92 -12.64
N LEU A 180 12.67 9.19 -11.50
CA LEU A 180 12.38 10.54 -11.05
C LEU A 180 13.57 11.06 -10.25
N ARG A 181 14.30 12.04 -10.80
CA ARG A 181 15.48 12.61 -10.16
C ARG A 181 15.09 13.53 -9.01
N ALA A 182 15.84 13.50 -7.90
CA ALA A 182 15.62 14.32 -6.70
C ALA A 182 14.15 14.33 -6.23
N HIS A 183 13.48 13.16 -6.27
CA HIS A 183 12.03 13.04 -6.11
C HIS A 183 11.58 13.16 -4.66
N ARG A 184 12.34 12.65 -3.71
CA ARG A 184 12.00 12.63 -2.28
C ARG A 184 13.24 12.75 -1.41
N LEU A 185 13.04 12.97 -0.13
CA LEU A 185 14.09 12.86 0.88
C LEU A 185 14.41 11.38 1.14
N ALA A 186 15.67 11.00 1.10
CA ALA A 186 16.15 9.68 1.49
C ALA A 186 16.33 9.59 3.02
N THR A 187 16.55 8.37 3.52
CA THR A 187 16.81 8.11 4.95
C THR A 187 18.14 8.69 5.44
N ASP A 188 19.10 8.91 4.53
CA ASP A 188 20.39 9.56 4.76
C ASP A 188 20.34 11.09 4.55
N TYR A 189 19.13 11.66 4.46
CA TYR A 189 18.87 13.09 4.22
C TYR A 189 19.39 13.63 2.89
N SER A 190 19.78 12.77 1.95
CA SER A 190 20.11 13.17 0.59
C SER A 190 18.85 13.26 -0.29
N ALA A 191 18.94 13.99 -1.41
CA ALA A 191 17.90 13.96 -2.44
C ALA A 191 17.88 12.58 -3.11
N ARG A 192 16.76 11.89 -2.99
CA ARG A 192 16.56 10.52 -3.50
C ARG A 192 16.07 10.52 -4.92
N ASP A 193 16.74 9.81 -5.80
CA ASP A 193 16.19 9.39 -7.07
C ASP A 193 15.28 8.18 -6.86
N SER A 194 14.11 8.19 -7.49
CA SER A 194 13.13 7.12 -7.35
C SER A 194 12.90 6.39 -8.66
N ALA A 195 13.05 5.07 -8.64
CA ALA A 195 12.59 4.20 -9.72
C ALA A 195 11.06 4.12 -9.65
N ARG A 196 10.39 4.49 -10.74
CA ARG A 196 8.94 4.48 -10.90
C ARG A 196 8.49 3.27 -11.70
N TYR A 197 7.40 2.67 -11.24
CA TYR A 197 6.73 1.52 -11.85
C TYR A 197 5.23 1.72 -11.83
N SER A 198 4.51 1.02 -12.71
CA SER A 198 3.06 0.95 -12.68
C SER A 198 2.53 -0.42 -13.10
N ILE A 199 1.27 -0.67 -12.78
CA ILE A 199 0.41 -1.70 -13.35
C ILE A 199 -0.83 -0.98 -13.84
N LEU A 200 -1.24 -1.23 -15.10
CA LEU A 200 -2.43 -0.65 -15.70
C LEU A 200 -3.63 -1.61 -15.59
N ALA A 201 -4.85 -1.06 -15.67
CA ALA A 201 -6.07 -1.86 -15.60
C ALA A 201 -6.11 -2.95 -16.68
N GLU A 202 -5.64 -2.67 -17.89
CA GLU A 202 -5.57 -3.64 -18.99
C GLU A 202 -4.57 -4.77 -18.76
N GLU A 203 -3.57 -4.56 -17.88
CA GLU A 203 -2.56 -5.55 -17.52
C GLU A 203 -3.00 -6.44 -16.36
N TRP A 204 -3.99 -5.95 -15.57
CA TRP A 204 -4.40 -6.59 -14.33
C TRP A 204 -4.80 -8.05 -14.47
N PRO A 205 -5.60 -8.50 -15.46
CA PRO A 205 -5.96 -9.91 -15.56
C PRO A 205 -4.75 -10.85 -15.68
N THR A 206 -3.73 -10.41 -16.42
CA THR A 206 -2.48 -11.17 -16.57
C THR A 206 -1.66 -11.18 -15.28
N VAL A 207 -1.57 -10.03 -14.61
CA VAL A 207 -0.85 -9.86 -13.35
C VAL A 207 -1.52 -10.68 -12.24
N GLU A 208 -2.84 -10.63 -12.13
CA GLU A 208 -3.63 -11.40 -11.18
C GLU A 208 -3.38 -12.90 -11.35
N HIS A 209 -3.52 -13.41 -12.58
CA HIS A 209 -3.27 -14.81 -12.90
C HIS A 209 -1.88 -15.26 -12.43
N GLN A 210 -0.84 -14.47 -12.72
CA GLN A 210 0.53 -14.75 -12.29
C GLN A 210 0.69 -14.74 -10.77
N LEU A 211 0.08 -13.78 -10.07
CA LEU A 211 0.16 -13.67 -8.61
C LEU A 211 -0.56 -14.82 -7.92
N ARG A 212 -1.77 -15.17 -8.40
CA ARG A 212 -2.53 -16.33 -7.91
C ARG A 212 -1.76 -17.62 -8.12
N GLY A 213 -1.16 -17.82 -9.29
CA GLY A 213 -0.30 -18.99 -9.57
C GLY A 213 0.90 -19.09 -8.63
N ARG A 214 1.60 -17.96 -8.35
CA ARG A 214 2.71 -17.92 -7.38
C ARG A 214 2.29 -18.26 -5.95
N LEU A 215 1.06 -17.96 -5.59
CA LEU A 215 0.49 -18.24 -4.27
C LEU A 215 -0.18 -19.60 -4.19
N GLY A 216 -0.27 -20.36 -5.31
CA GLY A 216 -1.02 -21.60 -5.39
C GLY A 216 -2.52 -21.38 -5.10
N LEU A 217 -3.07 -20.24 -5.50
CA LEU A 217 -4.48 -19.92 -5.43
C LEU A 217 -5.19 -20.36 -6.70
N PRO A 218 -6.50 -20.69 -6.65
CA PRO A 218 -7.28 -20.88 -7.86
C PRO A 218 -7.18 -19.65 -8.76
N VAL A 219 -7.02 -19.89 -10.04
CA VAL A 219 -7.11 -18.85 -11.06
C VAL A 219 -8.58 -18.71 -11.42
N LEU A 220 -9.11 -17.51 -11.38
CA LEU A 220 -10.51 -17.23 -11.72
C LEU A 220 -10.70 -17.14 -13.23
#